data_973611657061a8826bb08fe0093316c4
#
_entry.id   973611657061a8826bb08fe0093316c4
#
_cell.length_a   1.000
_cell.length_b   1.000
_cell.length_c   1.000
_cell.angle_alpha   90.00
_cell.angle_beta   90.00
_cell.angle_gamma   90.00
#
_symmetry.space_group_name_H-M   'P 1'
#
loop_
_entity.id
_entity.type
_entity.pdbx_description
1 polymer ?
#
loop_
_entity_poly.entity_id
_entity_poly.type
_entity_poly.pdbx_seq_one_letter_code
_entity_poly.pdbx_strand_id
1 'polypeptide(L)'
;MSCHDRILLDDWHVVADMEQLRQSRVLSATLFEAALTVSLGEDDNVSVKRDRDGQDLTCQLKYGFVWVCPGTPTRDILHIPEAFEEDRYVVSGGSFPVRTSGLRVVENFLDMGHFPFVHTGWLGEEPFTEVQPYEVELTDDDEIIATECYFHQPIASPTAEGGIEVEYTYRVYRPYIVSLYKTNPHFDDRKDYIVLFIQPVGPERCVVHNMLCYLKEGMNMPDLRWFMQLIFAQDKPILENQIPRRLPLDPRAETPIRADKVAILYRRWLREHQVNYGAIPAV
;
A
#
# COMPACT_ATOMS: atom_id res chain seq x y z
N MET A 1 19.40 8.34 10.07
CA MET A 1 18.74 7.27 9.33
C MET A 1 19.62 6.04 9.38
N SER A 2 19.06 4.89 9.62
CA SER A 2 19.76 3.60 9.53
C SER A 2 19.62 2.94 8.15
N CYS A 3 18.73 3.47 7.30
CA CYS A 3 18.60 3.04 5.91
C CYS A 3 19.77 3.55 5.08
N HIS A 4 20.33 2.68 4.23
CA HIS A 4 21.41 2.98 3.31
C HIS A 4 21.04 2.67 1.85
N ASP A 5 19.86 2.15 1.61
CA ASP A 5 19.35 1.74 0.30
C ASP A 5 18.99 2.98 -0.52
N ARG A 6 19.81 3.28 -1.55
CA ARG A 6 19.61 4.50 -2.36
C ARG A 6 18.28 4.52 -3.08
N ILE A 7 17.80 3.37 -3.56
CA ILE A 7 16.48 3.23 -4.19
C ILE A 7 15.34 3.68 -3.25
N LEU A 8 15.51 3.56 -1.93
CA LEU A 8 14.55 4.00 -0.93
C LEU A 8 14.75 5.46 -0.53
N LEU A 9 16.02 5.88 -0.34
CA LEU A 9 16.33 7.24 0.11
C LEU A 9 16.09 8.30 -0.95
N ASP A 10 16.29 7.95 -2.23
CA ASP A 10 16.12 8.86 -3.38
C ASP A 10 14.72 8.78 -4.00
N ASP A 11 13.77 8.24 -3.25
CA ASP A 11 12.37 8.12 -3.64
C ASP A 11 11.43 8.87 -2.68
N TRP A 12 10.17 9.00 -3.08
CA TRP A 12 9.13 9.71 -2.37
C TRP A 12 8.35 8.79 -1.43
N HIS A 13 8.15 9.23 -0.20
CA HIS A 13 7.40 8.53 0.83
C HIS A 13 6.33 9.43 1.44
N VAL A 14 5.13 8.91 1.62
CA VAL A 14 4.08 9.59 2.39
C VAL A 14 4.47 9.61 3.86
N VAL A 15 4.33 10.75 4.52
CA VAL A 15 4.63 10.92 5.95
C VAL A 15 3.46 11.49 6.76
N ALA A 16 2.46 12.06 6.11
CA ALA A 16 1.26 12.59 6.76
C ALA A 16 0.06 12.61 5.81
N ASP A 17 -1.12 12.46 6.38
CA ASP A 17 -2.40 12.72 5.76
C ASP A 17 -2.77 14.20 5.97
N MET A 18 -3.20 14.88 4.90
CA MET A 18 -3.56 16.29 4.95
C MET A 18 -4.80 16.58 5.77
N GLU A 19 -5.73 15.65 5.88
CA GLU A 19 -6.91 15.83 6.72
C GLU A 19 -6.51 15.95 8.20
N GLN A 20 -5.59 15.09 8.66
CA GLN A 20 -5.03 15.14 10.00
C GLN A 20 -4.15 16.39 10.21
N LEU A 21 -3.33 16.73 9.20
CA LEU A 21 -2.44 17.88 9.28
C LEU A 21 -3.21 19.20 9.34
N ARG A 22 -4.32 19.33 8.63
CA ARG A 22 -5.21 20.52 8.72
C ARG A 22 -5.83 20.70 10.09
N GLN A 23 -6.15 19.62 10.80
CA GLN A 23 -6.72 19.67 12.15
C GLN A 23 -5.69 20.08 13.21
N SER A 24 -4.46 19.57 13.11
CA SER A 24 -3.44 19.73 14.14
C SER A 24 -2.42 20.84 13.84
N ARG A 25 -2.31 21.27 12.56
CA ARG A 25 -1.31 22.22 12.02
C ARG A 25 0.13 21.73 12.10
N VAL A 26 0.44 20.84 13.03
CA VAL A 26 1.77 20.23 13.20
C VAL A 26 1.58 18.75 13.55
N LEU A 27 2.34 17.88 12.88
CA LEU A 27 2.39 16.45 13.15
C LEU A 27 3.82 15.98 13.32
N SER A 28 4.03 15.05 14.23
CA SER A 28 5.27 14.28 14.34
C SER A 28 5.16 13.05 13.46
N ALA A 29 6.17 12.82 12.64
CA ALA A 29 6.30 11.63 11.80
C ALA A 29 7.66 10.97 12.02
N THR A 30 7.82 9.75 11.56
CA THR A 30 9.13 9.07 11.56
C THR A 30 9.31 8.38 10.20
N LEU A 31 10.42 8.63 9.54
CA LEU A 31 10.79 8.01 8.29
C LEU A 31 12.21 7.43 8.39
N PHE A 32 12.35 6.11 8.16
CA PHE A 32 13.63 5.40 8.31
C PHE A 32 14.32 5.71 9.64
N GLU A 33 13.58 5.63 10.76
CA GLU A 33 14.00 5.92 12.13
C GLU A 33 14.41 7.38 12.38
N ALA A 34 14.30 8.28 11.38
CA ALA A 34 14.48 9.70 11.58
C ALA A 34 13.16 10.35 12.01
N ALA A 35 13.18 11.03 13.16
CA ALA A 35 12.06 11.84 13.60
C ALA A 35 11.93 13.10 12.75
N LEU A 36 10.69 13.42 12.36
CA LEU A 36 10.32 14.52 11.48
C LEU A 36 9.21 15.34 12.11
N THR A 37 9.28 16.64 11.94
CA THR A 37 8.17 17.58 12.19
C THR A 37 7.58 18.01 10.86
N VAL A 38 6.29 17.72 10.65
CA VAL A 38 5.50 18.14 9.49
C VAL A 38 4.63 19.31 9.90
N SER A 39 4.74 20.44 9.23
CA SER A 39 4.02 21.66 9.58
C SER A 39 3.25 22.23 8.41
N LEU A 40 2.05 22.75 8.69
CA LEU A 40 1.19 23.45 7.74
C LEU A 40 1.20 24.94 8.03
N GLY A 41 1.76 25.75 7.12
CA GLY A 41 1.81 27.19 7.21
C GLY A 41 0.44 27.87 6.97
N GLU A 42 0.38 29.19 7.13
CA GLU A 42 -0.86 29.97 6.95
C GLU A 42 -1.38 29.93 5.52
N ASP A 43 -0.49 29.85 4.54
CA ASP A 43 -0.81 29.78 3.10
C ASP A 43 -1.00 28.34 2.58
N ASP A 44 -1.34 27.39 3.46
CA ASP A 44 -1.40 25.96 3.15
C ASP A 44 -0.07 25.36 2.62
N ASN A 45 1.03 26.07 2.78
CA ASN A 45 2.35 25.55 2.46
C ASN A 45 2.80 24.53 3.51
N VAL A 46 3.20 23.35 3.02
CA VAL A 46 3.71 22.29 3.86
C VAL A 46 5.23 22.36 3.93
N SER A 47 5.77 22.19 5.13
CA SER A 47 7.21 22.03 5.37
C SER A 47 7.48 20.81 6.22
N VAL A 48 8.60 20.14 5.96
CA VAL A 48 9.02 18.97 6.73
C VAL A 48 10.47 19.17 7.18
N LYS A 49 10.69 19.06 8.48
CA LYS A 49 12.02 19.18 9.08
C LYS A 49 12.42 17.89 9.75
N ARG A 50 13.68 17.55 9.60
CA ARG A 50 14.28 16.46 10.38
C ARG A 50 14.69 17.02 11.77
N ASP A 51 14.15 16.41 12.83
CA ASP A 51 14.27 16.97 14.19
C ASP A 51 15.70 17.00 14.71
N ARG A 52 16.53 16.03 14.32
CA ARG A 52 17.90 15.87 14.80
C ARG A 52 18.79 17.10 14.56
N ASP A 53 18.64 17.75 13.42
CA ASP A 53 19.52 18.81 12.94
C ASP A 53 18.78 20.00 12.34
N GLY A 54 17.43 19.97 12.36
CA GLY A 54 16.59 21.02 11.83
C GLY A 54 16.62 21.15 10.30
N GLN A 55 17.20 20.17 9.59
CA GLN A 55 17.29 20.19 8.13
C GLN A 55 15.92 20.14 7.49
N ASP A 56 15.65 21.07 6.58
CA ASP A 56 14.48 21.02 5.71
C ASP A 56 14.64 19.87 4.70
N LEU A 57 13.60 19.05 4.57
CA LEU A 57 13.56 17.97 3.61
C LEU A 57 12.74 18.35 2.37
N THR A 58 13.12 17.82 1.21
CA THR A 58 12.34 17.99 -0.01
C THR A 58 10.97 17.36 0.18
N CYS A 59 9.90 18.16 0.10
CA CYS A 59 8.54 17.71 0.28
C CYS A 59 7.59 18.27 -0.77
N GLN A 60 6.50 17.56 -1.02
CA GLN A 60 5.42 17.94 -1.92
C GLN A 60 4.07 17.53 -1.34
N LEU A 61 3.01 18.27 -1.70
CA LEU A 61 1.62 17.89 -1.45
C LEU A 61 1.02 17.29 -2.72
N LYS A 62 0.59 16.04 -2.66
CA LYS A 62 -0.08 15.36 -3.78
C LYS A 62 -1.07 14.33 -3.27
N TYR A 63 -2.22 14.21 -3.91
CA TYR A 63 -3.29 13.25 -3.58
C TYR A 63 -3.82 13.33 -2.14
N GLY A 64 -3.72 14.48 -1.49
CA GLY A 64 -4.12 14.64 -0.08
C GLY A 64 -3.11 14.12 0.94
N PHE A 65 -1.88 13.84 0.51
CA PHE A 65 -0.78 13.38 1.38
C PHE A 65 0.44 14.27 1.24
N VAL A 66 1.20 14.37 2.34
CA VAL A 66 2.53 15.00 2.37
C VAL A 66 3.57 13.94 2.02
N TRP A 67 4.30 14.20 0.94
CA TRP A 67 5.37 13.36 0.44
C TRP A 67 6.72 13.97 0.76
N VAL A 68 7.67 13.12 1.14
CA VAL A 68 9.04 13.51 1.46
C VAL A 68 10.02 12.62 0.71
N CYS A 69 11.05 13.22 0.13
CA CYS A 69 12.22 12.51 -0.34
C CYS A 69 13.40 12.78 0.61
N PRO A 70 13.92 11.76 1.32
CA PRO A 70 15.04 11.94 2.24
C PRO A 70 16.37 12.30 1.58
N GLY A 71 16.55 11.84 0.36
CA GLY A 71 17.75 12.05 -0.47
C GLY A 71 17.52 13.03 -1.60
N THR A 72 17.98 12.67 -2.79
CA THR A 72 17.77 13.45 -4.03
C THR A 72 16.79 12.69 -4.91
N PRO A 73 15.59 13.26 -5.21
CA PRO A 73 14.61 12.57 -6.01
C PRO A 73 15.17 12.20 -7.40
N THR A 74 15.11 10.93 -7.76
CA THR A 74 15.51 10.43 -9.07
C THR A 74 14.34 10.36 -10.05
N ARG A 75 13.11 10.48 -9.54
CA ARG A 75 11.85 10.45 -10.29
C ARG A 75 10.77 11.26 -9.57
N ASP A 76 9.71 11.60 -10.27
CA ASP A 76 8.56 12.28 -9.70
C ASP A 76 7.71 11.35 -8.80
N ILE A 77 6.83 11.96 -7.99
CA ILE A 77 5.77 11.22 -7.31
C ILE A 77 4.92 10.53 -8.37
N LEU A 78 4.58 9.25 -8.11
CA LEU A 78 3.77 8.42 -8.99
C LEU A 78 2.59 9.21 -9.58
N HIS A 79 2.39 9.07 -10.90
CA HIS A 79 1.19 9.60 -11.56
C HIS A 79 0.06 8.59 -11.45
N ILE A 80 -1.08 9.03 -10.92
CA ILE A 80 -2.29 8.22 -10.74
C ILE A 80 -3.41 8.91 -11.51
N PRO A 81 -3.71 8.47 -12.74
CA PRO A 81 -4.73 9.09 -13.60
C PRO A 81 -6.10 9.13 -12.94
N GLU A 82 -6.48 8.06 -12.24
CA GLU A 82 -7.76 7.89 -11.55
C GLU A 82 -8.03 8.97 -10.52
N ALA A 83 -6.97 9.58 -9.97
CA ALA A 83 -7.11 10.68 -9.00
C ALA A 83 -7.61 12.00 -9.63
N PHE A 84 -7.66 12.08 -10.95
CA PHE A 84 -8.10 13.27 -11.69
C PHE A 84 -9.42 13.05 -12.43
N GLU A 85 -10.03 11.87 -12.32
CA GLU A 85 -11.33 11.59 -12.89
C GLU A 85 -12.44 12.18 -12.00
N GLU A 86 -13.29 13.05 -12.59
CA GLU A 86 -14.31 13.81 -11.85
C GLU A 86 -15.40 12.92 -11.24
N ASP A 87 -15.64 11.76 -11.81
CA ASP A 87 -16.65 10.79 -11.35
C ASP A 87 -16.13 9.79 -10.32
N ARG A 88 -14.96 10.03 -9.73
CA ARG A 88 -14.42 9.25 -8.61
C ARG A 88 -14.40 10.03 -7.30
N TYR A 89 -14.62 9.28 -6.23
CA TYR A 89 -14.17 9.70 -4.90
C TYR A 89 -12.67 9.43 -4.79
N VAL A 90 -11.91 10.47 -4.51
CA VAL A 90 -10.47 10.37 -4.21
C VAL A 90 -10.29 10.73 -2.74
N VAL A 91 -10.10 9.72 -1.90
CA VAL A 91 -10.14 9.90 -0.44
C VAL A 91 -9.06 9.07 0.25
N SER A 92 -8.60 9.58 1.40
CA SER A 92 -7.83 8.76 2.33
C SER A 92 -8.75 7.73 2.99
N GLY A 93 -8.39 6.46 2.90
CA GLY A 93 -9.03 5.37 3.66
C GLY A 93 -8.58 5.32 5.12
N GLY A 94 -7.53 6.07 5.45
CA GLY A 94 -6.92 6.14 6.76
C GLY A 94 -5.42 5.86 6.76
N SER A 95 -4.80 6.10 7.92
CA SER A 95 -3.38 5.83 8.18
C SER A 95 -3.26 4.85 9.35
N PHE A 96 -2.65 3.69 9.10
CA PHE A 96 -2.65 2.56 10.03
C PHE A 96 -1.22 2.22 10.46
N PRO A 97 -0.85 2.42 11.73
CA PRO A 97 0.42 1.95 12.25
C PRO A 97 0.41 0.41 12.39
N VAL A 98 1.48 -0.23 11.92
CA VAL A 98 1.64 -1.69 11.94
C VAL A 98 3.02 -2.06 12.46
N ARG A 99 3.08 -3.07 13.35
CA ARG A 99 4.32 -3.58 13.95
C ARG A 99 4.91 -4.73 13.14
N THR A 100 5.18 -4.45 11.87
CA THR A 100 5.90 -5.33 10.94
C THR A 100 6.64 -4.49 9.90
N SER A 101 7.52 -5.10 9.13
CA SER A 101 8.17 -4.44 7.99
C SER A 101 7.13 -3.98 6.97
N GLY A 102 7.34 -2.79 6.40
CA GLY A 102 6.51 -2.32 5.30
C GLY A 102 6.52 -3.25 4.07
N LEU A 103 7.61 -3.98 3.86
CA LEU A 103 7.71 -4.98 2.78
C LEU A 103 6.78 -6.18 3.02
N ARG A 104 6.55 -6.57 4.29
CA ARG A 104 5.55 -7.58 4.65
C ARG A 104 4.12 -7.11 4.37
N VAL A 105 3.84 -5.82 4.57
CA VAL A 105 2.53 -5.25 4.23
C VAL A 105 2.28 -5.29 2.73
N VAL A 106 3.28 -4.97 1.91
CA VAL A 106 3.17 -5.10 0.46
C VAL A 106 2.92 -6.56 0.07
N GLU A 107 3.66 -7.51 0.65
CA GLU A 107 3.47 -8.93 0.39
C GLU A 107 2.07 -9.42 0.80
N ASN A 108 1.55 -9.02 1.97
CA ASN A 108 0.19 -9.36 2.40
C ASN A 108 -0.87 -8.78 1.45
N PHE A 109 -0.67 -7.55 0.96
CA PHE A 109 -1.58 -6.95 -0.03
C PHE A 109 -1.60 -7.71 -1.37
N LEU A 110 -0.51 -8.37 -1.73
CA LEU A 110 -0.39 -9.20 -2.94
C LEU A 110 -0.90 -10.63 -2.75
N ASP A 111 -1.11 -11.07 -1.51
CA ASP A 111 -1.57 -12.41 -1.20
C ASP A 111 -3.10 -12.52 -1.34
N MET A 112 -3.55 -13.39 -2.23
CA MET A 112 -4.97 -13.70 -2.44
C MET A 112 -5.43 -14.92 -1.64
N GLY A 113 -4.49 -15.75 -1.19
CA GLY A 113 -4.78 -17.02 -0.51
C GLY A 113 -5.41 -16.85 0.87
N HIS A 114 -5.21 -15.71 1.52
CA HIS A 114 -5.76 -15.46 2.86
C HIS A 114 -7.23 -14.99 2.85
N PHE A 115 -7.77 -14.55 1.71
CA PHE A 115 -9.11 -13.93 1.66
C PHE A 115 -10.22 -14.79 2.25
N PRO A 116 -10.36 -16.08 1.91
CA PRO A 116 -11.43 -16.91 2.45
C PRO A 116 -11.33 -17.16 3.96
N PHE A 117 -10.16 -16.95 4.56
CA PHE A 117 -9.87 -17.24 5.96
C PHE A 117 -9.82 -15.98 6.82
N VAL A 118 -9.08 -14.97 6.41
CA VAL A 118 -8.90 -13.70 7.15
C VAL A 118 -10.08 -12.76 6.92
N HIS A 119 -10.58 -12.71 5.68
CA HIS A 119 -11.70 -11.85 5.27
C HIS A 119 -12.97 -12.64 4.97
N THR A 120 -13.18 -13.75 5.69
CA THR A 120 -14.33 -14.63 5.45
C THR A 120 -15.65 -13.88 5.55
N GLY A 121 -16.55 -14.10 4.58
CA GLY A 121 -17.81 -13.39 4.47
C GLY A 121 -17.71 -11.97 3.87
N TRP A 122 -16.49 -11.50 3.55
CA TRP A 122 -16.22 -10.20 2.92
C TRP A 122 -15.54 -10.39 1.55
N LEU A 123 -14.22 -10.68 1.57
CA LEU A 123 -13.43 -10.82 0.35
C LEU A 123 -13.30 -12.27 -0.13
N GLY A 124 -13.77 -13.23 0.63
CA GLY A 124 -13.79 -14.64 0.29
C GLY A 124 -14.60 -15.46 1.28
N GLU A 125 -14.89 -16.71 0.93
CA GLU A 125 -15.60 -17.68 1.79
C GLU A 125 -15.42 -19.12 1.30
N GLU A 126 -15.64 -20.08 2.18
CA GLU A 126 -15.75 -21.49 1.78
C GLU A 126 -17.01 -21.74 0.94
N PRO A 127 -16.98 -22.61 -0.08
CA PRO A 127 -15.87 -23.49 -0.48
C PRO A 127 -14.89 -22.86 -1.49
N PHE A 128 -14.95 -21.54 -1.78
CA PHE A 128 -14.16 -20.86 -2.79
C PHE A 128 -12.78 -20.46 -2.24
N THR A 129 -11.98 -21.45 -1.84
CA THR A 129 -10.70 -21.21 -1.16
C THR A 129 -9.48 -21.37 -2.07
N GLU A 130 -9.66 -21.91 -3.28
CA GLU A 130 -8.58 -22.11 -4.23
C GLU A 130 -8.31 -20.84 -5.04
N VAL A 131 -7.04 -20.37 -5.00
CA VAL A 131 -6.59 -19.28 -5.88
C VAL A 131 -6.41 -19.84 -7.30
N GLN A 132 -7.16 -19.29 -8.24
CA GLN A 132 -7.07 -19.66 -9.65
C GLN A 132 -5.70 -19.28 -10.24
N PRO A 133 -5.24 -19.95 -11.30
CA PRO A 133 -4.05 -19.52 -12.04
C PRO A 133 -4.19 -18.07 -12.50
N TYR A 134 -3.12 -17.27 -12.35
CA TYR A 134 -3.06 -15.89 -12.75
C TYR A 134 -1.69 -15.55 -13.35
N GLU A 135 -1.60 -14.44 -14.08
CA GLU A 135 -0.37 -14.06 -14.76
C GLU A 135 0.42 -13.01 -13.96
N VAL A 136 1.75 -13.09 -14.02
CA VAL A 136 2.66 -12.16 -13.35
C VAL A 136 3.82 -11.84 -14.27
N GLU A 137 4.10 -10.56 -14.43
CA GLU A 137 5.22 -10.08 -15.24
C GLU A 137 5.98 -8.92 -14.57
N LEU A 138 7.22 -8.76 -14.96
CA LEU A 138 8.02 -7.55 -14.71
C LEU A 138 8.00 -6.75 -16.01
N THR A 139 7.49 -5.50 -15.93
CA THR A 139 7.35 -4.63 -17.09
C THR A 139 8.70 -3.99 -17.48
N ASP A 140 8.75 -3.40 -18.68
CA ASP A 140 9.92 -2.62 -19.14
C ASP A 140 10.17 -1.36 -18.27
N ASP A 141 9.13 -0.86 -17.55
CA ASP A 141 9.23 0.24 -16.59
C ASP A 141 9.72 -0.21 -15.20
N ASP A 142 10.13 -1.48 -15.07
CA ASP A 142 10.61 -2.08 -13.82
C ASP A 142 9.52 -2.14 -12.73
N GLU A 143 8.29 -2.43 -13.12
CA GLU A 143 7.14 -2.59 -12.24
C GLU A 143 6.59 -4.01 -12.33
N ILE A 144 6.07 -4.54 -11.22
CA ILE A 144 5.46 -5.85 -11.20
C ILE A 144 3.95 -5.70 -11.44
N ILE A 145 3.41 -6.48 -12.36
CA ILE A 145 1.97 -6.56 -12.62
C ILE A 145 1.51 -8.01 -12.44
N ALA A 146 0.39 -8.18 -11.74
CA ALA A 146 -0.34 -9.44 -11.69
C ALA A 146 -1.75 -9.21 -12.25
N THR A 147 -2.12 -10.00 -13.26
CA THR A 147 -3.38 -9.92 -13.99
C THR A 147 -4.14 -11.24 -13.94
N GLU A 148 -5.40 -11.22 -14.39
CA GLU A 148 -6.25 -12.41 -14.40
C GLU A 148 -6.47 -13.03 -13.00
N CYS A 149 -6.47 -12.18 -11.97
CA CYS A 149 -6.68 -12.60 -10.58
C CYS A 149 -8.19 -12.66 -10.30
N TYR A 150 -8.81 -13.82 -10.52
CA TYR A 150 -10.25 -14.03 -10.37
C TYR A 150 -10.56 -14.79 -9.08
N PHE A 151 -11.59 -14.34 -8.36
CA PHE A 151 -12.14 -15.04 -7.22
C PHE A 151 -13.54 -14.57 -6.86
N HIS A 152 -14.27 -15.42 -6.14
CA HIS A 152 -15.59 -15.10 -5.61
C HIS A 152 -15.47 -14.21 -4.38
N GLN A 153 -16.18 -13.08 -4.38
CA GLN A 153 -16.31 -12.20 -3.20
C GLN A 153 -17.76 -12.12 -2.75
N PRO A 154 -18.09 -12.50 -1.50
CA PRO A 154 -19.43 -12.36 -0.94
C PRO A 154 -19.91 -10.90 -0.90
N ILE A 155 -19.00 -9.97 -0.59
CA ILE A 155 -19.26 -8.52 -0.53
C ILE A 155 -18.15 -7.80 -1.30
N ALA A 156 -18.37 -7.60 -2.59
CA ALA A 156 -17.37 -6.94 -3.45
C ALA A 156 -17.23 -5.43 -3.19
N SER A 157 -18.27 -4.78 -2.65
CA SER A 157 -18.27 -3.36 -2.27
C SER A 157 -19.29 -3.13 -1.15
N PRO A 158 -19.26 -1.98 -0.46
CA PRO A 158 -20.27 -1.64 0.55
C PRO A 158 -21.70 -1.66 0.05
N THR A 159 -21.91 -1.56 -1.27
CA THR A 159 -23.23 -1.52 -1.93
C THR A 159 -23.54 -2.79 -2.73
N ALA A 160 -22.70 -3.83 -2.64
CA ALA A 160 -22.92 -5.08 -3.38
C ALA A 160 -24.14 -5.84 -2.83
N GLU A 161 -25.01 -6.28 -3.73
CA GLU A 161 -26.15 -7.17 -3.43
C GLU A 161 -25.78 -8.62 -3.78
N GLY A 162 -25.17 -9.33 -2.83
CA GLY A 162 -24.73 -10.72 -3.00
C GLY A 162 -23.33 -10.89 -3.56
N GLY A 163 -22.86 -12.15 -3.61
CA GLY A 163 -21.53 -12.50 -4.07
C GLY A 163 -21.38 -12.43 -5.58
N ILE A 164 -20.24 -11.93 -6.04
CA ILE A 164 -19.90 -11.87 -7.46
C ILE A 164 -18.48 -12.41 -7.69
N GLU A 165 -18.19 -12.84 -8.91
CA GLU A 165 -16.82 -13.02 -9.35
C GLU A 165 -16.19 -11.65 -9.58
N VAL A 166 -15.02 -11.43 -9.02
CA VAL A 166 -14.25 -10.20 -9.19
C VAL A 166 -12.92 -10.49 -9.86
N GLU A 167 -12.46 -9.55 -10.64
CA GLU A 167 -11.13 -9.55 -11.22
C GLU A 167 -10.29 -8.47 -10.55
N TYR A 168 -9.09 -8.85 -10.09
CA TYR A 168 -8.07 -7.92 -9.60
C TYR A 168 -6.92 -7.84 -10.58
N THR A 169 -6.34 -6.64 -10.63
CA THR A 169 -5.03 -6.40 -11.25
C THR A 169 -4.16 -5.70 -10.22
N TYR A 170 -3.13 -6.37 -9.76
CA TYR A 170 -2.17 -5.77 -8.83
C TYR A 170 -1.03 -5.11 -9.59
N ARG A 171 -0.49 -4.04 -9.02
CA ARG A 171 0.72 -3.39 -9.54
C ARG A 171 1.62 -2.91 -8.40
N VAL A 172 2.89 -3.35 -8.42
CA VAL A 172 3.94 -2.82 -7.54
C VAL A 172 4.76 -1.83 -8.35
N TYR A 173 4.66 -0.56 -7.99
CA TYR A 173 5.40 0.52 -8.67
C TYR A 173 6.78 0.74 -8.08
N ARG A 174 6.89 0.56 -6.77
CA ARG A 174 8.07 0.87 -5.96
C ARG A 174 8.08 -0.03 -4.73
N PRO A 175 9.21 -0.19 -4.03
CA PRO A 175 9.26 -1.09 -2.88
C PRO A 175 8.17 -0.88 -1.83
N TYR A 176 7.69 0.36 -1.67
CA TYR A 176 6.68 0.75 -0.70
C TYR A 176 5.40 1.34 -1.32
N ILE A 177 5.17 1.13 -2.62
CA ILE A 177 3.95 1.58 -3.30
C ILE A 177 3.37 0.44 -4.11
N VAL A 178 2.18 0.01 -3.71
CA VAL A 178 1.44 -1.09 -4.34
C VAL A 178 0.00 -0.68 -4.55
N SER A 179 -0.60 -1.12 -5.65
CA SER A 179 -1.98 -0.83 -5.98
C SER A 179 -2.75 -2.04 -6.44
N LEU A 180 -4.06 -1.84 -6.52
CA LEU A 180 -5.04 -2.83 -6.94
C LEU A 180 -6.11 -2.12 -7.77
N TYR A 181 -6.34 -2.61 -8.99
CA TYR A 181 -7.56 -2.38 -9.75
C TYR A 181 -8.54 -3.51 -9.44
N LYS A 182 -9.75 -3.15 -9.08
CA LYS A 182 -10.80 -4.08 -8.65
C LYS A 182 -12.06 -3.88 -9.47
N THR A 183 -12.69 -4.97 -9.91
CA THR A 183 -14.01 -4.95 -10.52
C THR A 183 -14.98 -4.13 -9.67
N ASN A 184 -15.66 -3.18 -10.31
CA ASN A 184 -16.77 -2.46 -9.71
C ASN A 184 -18.09 -3.15 -10.11
N PRO A 185 -19.00 -3.46 -9.17
CA PRO A 185 -20.23 -4.19 -9.47
C PRO A 185 -21.23 -3.43 -10.35
N HIS A 186 -21.05 -2.12 -10.53
CA HIS A 186 -21.96 -1.25 -11.28
C HIS A 186 -21.42 -0.84 -12.66
N PHE A 187 -20.17 -1.19 -12.99
CA PHE A 187 -19.51 -0.80 -14.26
C PHE A 187 -18.76 -2.00 -14.85
N ASP A 188 -19.12 -2.41 -16.06
CA ASP A 188 -18.53 -3.59 -16.71
C ASP A 188 -17.09 -3.38 -17.19
N ASP A 189 -16.74 -2.15 -17.57
CA ASP A 189 -15.48 -1.80 -18.24
C ASP A 189 -14.58 -0.86 -17.41
N ARG A 190 -14.99 -0.51 -16.19
CA ARG A 190 -14.23 0.37 -15.29
C ARG A 190 -14.04 -0.27 -13.91
N LYS A 191 -12.86 -0.08 -13.36
CA LYS A 191 -12.47 -0.67 -12.08
C LYS A 191 -12.29 0.42 -11.02
N ASP A 192 -12.57 0.08 -9.78
CA ASP A 192 -12.11 0.85 -8.62
C ASP A 192 -10.60 0.73 -8.48
N TYR A 193 -9.97 1.75 -7.92
CA TYR A 193 -8.54 1.76 -7.71
C TYR A 193 -8.20 2.03 -6.25
N ILE A 194 -7.34 1.20 -5.71
CA ILE A 194 -6.85 1.27 -4.32
C ILE A 194 -5.33 1.32 -4.39
N VAL A 195 -4.71 2.21 -3.64
CA VAL A 195 -3.25 2.25 -3.53
C VAL A 195 -2.83 2.37 -2.07
N LEU A 196 -1.80 1.62 -1.71
CA LEU A 196 -1.14 1.72 -0.42
C LEU A 196 0.20 2.43 -0.59
N PHE A 197 0.39 3.48 0.18
CA PHE A 197 1.67 4.14 0.38
C PHE A 197 2.20 3.72 1.75
N ILE A 198 3.29 2.97 1.77
CA ILE A 198 3.84 2.44 3.00
C ILE A 198 4.96 3.37 3.48
N GLN A 199 4.77 3.95 4.65
CA GLN A 199 5.77 4.76 5.34
C GLN A 199 6.63 3.86 6.23
N PRO A 200 7.90 3.61 5.90
CA PRO A 200 8.79 2.82 6.75
C PRO A 200 9.25 3.65 7.97
N VAL A 201 8.67 3.35 9.13
CA VAL A 201 9.02 3.97 10.42
C VAL A 201 10.30 3.36 10.98
N GLY A 202 10.43 2.05 10.89
CA GLY A 202 11.58 1.27 11.31
C GLY A 202 11.65 -0.03 10.50
N PRO A 203 12.70 -0.85 10.66
CA PRO A 203 12.84 -2.11 9.92
C PRO A 203 11.69 -3.10 10.16
N GLU A 204 11.01 -2.97 11.31
CA GLU A 204 9.90 -3.82 11.74
C GLU A 204 8.67 -2.99 12.17
N ARG A 205 8.53 -1.78 11.66
CA ARG A 205 7.40 -0.88 11.91
C ARG A 205 7.13 -0.01 10.71
N CYS A 206 5.87 0.17 10.35
CA CYS A 206 5.45 1.07 9.28
C CYS A 206 4.13 1.76 9.62
N VAL A 207 3.76 2.75 8.81
CA VAL A 207 2.41 3.28 8.72
C VAL A 207 1.93 3.02 7.29
N VAL A 208 0.73 2.48 7.17
CA VAL A 208 0.07 2.26 5.88
C VAL A 208 -0.90 3.40 5.63
N HIS A 209 -0.66 4.19 4.60
CA HIS A 209 -1.59 5.22 4.12
C HIS A 209 -2.37 4.65 2.93
N ASN A 210 -3.66 4.57 3.08
CA ASN A 210 -4.54 4.00 2.07
C ASN A 210 -5.23 5.13 1.29
N MET A 211 -5.10 5.13 -0.03
CA MET A 211 -5.83 6.03 -0.92
C MET A 211 -6.80 5.24 -1.79
N LEU A 212 -8.00 5.74 -1.89
CA LEU A 212 -9.12 5.14 -2.62
C LEU A 212 -9.54 6.06 -3.76
N CYS A 213 -9.63 5.53 -4.98
CA CYS A 213 -10.19 6.19 -6.15
C CYS A 213 -11.37 5.35 -6.65
N TYR A 214 -12.53 5.50 -6.02
CA TYR A 214 -13.73 4.70 -6.27
C TYR A 214 -14.73 5.46 -7.13
N LEU A 215 -15.35 4.76 -8.07
CA LEU A 215 -16.45 5.29 -8.87
C LEU A 215 -17.64 5.68 -7.97
N LYS A 216 -18.26 6.84 -8.25
CA LYS A 216 -19.22 7.47 -7.32
C LYS A 216 -20.58 6.79 -7.20
N GLU A 217 -20.90 5.82 -8.01
CA GLU A 217 -22.24 5.26 -8.07
C GLU A 217 -22.62 4.46 -6.83
N GLY A 218 -23.73 4.82 -6.22
CA GLY A 218 -24.33 4.08 -5.10
C GLY A 218 -23.61 4.17 -3.76
N MET A 219 -22.46 4.86 -3.67
CA MET A 219 -21.62 4.91 -2.46
C MET A 219 -21.55 6.31 -1.86
N ASN A 220 -21.26 6.35 -0.55
CA ASN A 220 -20.82 7.57 0.12
C ASN A 220 -19.43 7.36 0.73
N MET A 221 -18.70 8.46 0.96
CA MET A 221 -17.34 8.42 1.49
C MET A 221 -17.22 7.78 2.89
N PRO A 222 -18.16 8.00 3.85
CA PRO A 222 -18.10 7.35 5.15
C PRO A 222 -18.14 5.82 5.06
N ASP A 223 -19.05 5.25 4.26
CA ASP A 223 -19.20 3.81 4.11
C ASP A 223 -17.96 3.19 3.46
N LEU A 224 -17.40 3.88 2.45
CA LEU A 224 -16.19 3.46 1.79
C LEU A 224 -15.00 3.42 2.76
N ARG A 225 -14.82 4.48 3.56
CA ARG A 225 -13.78 4.52 4.59
C ARG A 225 -13.96 3.43 5.64
N TRP A 226 -15.20 3.26 6.12
CA TRP A 226 -15.52 2.21 7.08
C TRP A 226 -15.19 0.81 6.56
N PHE A 227 -15.58 0.51 5.32
CA PHE A 227 -15.31 -0.77 4.69
C PHE A 227 -13.80 -1.05 4.60
N MET A 228 -13.02 -0.08 4.13
CA MET A 228 -11.57 -0.23 4.03
C MET A 228 -10.88 -0.37 5.39
N GLN A 229 -11.37 0.36 6.39
CA GLN A 229 -10.86 0.24 7.76
C GLN A 229 -11.17 -1.13 8.36
N LEU A 230 -12.36 -1.67 8.08
CA LEU A 230 -12.76 -3.00 8.52
C LEU A 230 -11.85 -4.07 7.91
N ILE A 231 -11.64 -4.04 6.59
CA ILE A 231 -10.76 -5.00 5.89
C ILE A 231 -9.34 -4.91 6.45
N PHE A 232 -8.77 -3.71 6.56
CA PHE A 232 -7.43 -3.56 7.10
C PHE A 232 -7.31 -3.97 8.58
N ALA A 233 -8.37 -3.79 9.37
CA ALA A 233 -8.40 -4.24 10.77
C ALA A 233 -8.34 -5.77 10.90
N GLN A 234 -8.79 -6.51 9.89
CA GLN A 234 -8.67 -7.98 9.83
C GLN A 234 -7.24 -8.41 9.47
N ASP A 235 -6.55 -7.70 8.57
CA ASP A 235 -5.15 -7.95 8.20
C ASP A 235 -4.16 -7.65 9.33
N LYS A 236 -4.40 -6.55 10.05
CA LYS A 236 -3.44 -6.02 11.02
C LYS A 236 -2.98 -7.04 12.07
N PRO A 237 -3.84 -7.83 12.75
CA PRO A 237 -3.38 -8.83 13.70
C PRO A 237 -2.57 -9.95 13.03
N ILE A 238 -2.86 -10.32 11.80
CA ILE A 238 -2.09 -11.32 11.04
C ILE A 238 -0.68 -10.79 10.77
N LEU A 239 -0.59 -9.57 10.22
CA LEU A 239 0.68 -8.89 9.94
C LEU A 239 1.56 -8.74 11.20
N GLU A 240 0.97 -8.33 12.32
CA GLU A 240 1.71 -8.09 13.56
C GLU A 240 2.16 -9.36 14.29
N ASN A 241 1.55 -10.51 13.97
CA ASN A 241 1.92 -11.83 14.53
C ASN A 241 2.82 -12.64 13.59
N GLN A 242 3.07 -12.18 12.37
CA GLN A 242 3.96 -12.87 11.44
C GLN A 242 5.43 -12.81 11.91
N ILE A 243 6.11 -13.97 11.89
CA ILE A 243 7.52 -14.11 12.27
C ILE A 243 8.28 -14.81 11.14
N PRO A 244 9.41 -14.27 10.69
CA PRO A 244 10.03 -13.01 11.10
C PRO A 244 9.25 -11.77 10.61
N ARG A 245 9.33 -10.66 11.35
CA ARG A 245 8.67 -9.39 10.97
C ARG A 245 9.31 -8.72 9.76
N ARG A 246 10.60 -8.93 9.53
CA ARG A 246 11.27 -8.51 8.29
C ARG A 246 10.98 -9.52 7.20
N LEU A 247 10.89 -9.03 5.96
CA LEU A 247 10.64 -9.88 4.80
C LEU A 247 11.90 -10.68 4.41
N PRO A 248 11.90 -12.03 4.48
CA PRO A 248 13.02 -12.82 3.95
C PRO A 248 13.04 -12.75 2.41
N LEU A 249 14.19 -12.42 1.85
CA LEU A 249 14.37 -12.38 0.40
C LEU A 249 14.84 -13.72 -0.19
N ASP A 250 15.27 -14.67 0.64
CA ASP A 250 15.50 -16.05 0.20
C ASP A 250 14.16 -16.79 0.10
N PRO A 251 13.73 -17.23 -1.10
CA PRO A 251 12.46 -17.94 -1.26
C PRO A 251 12.39 -19.26 -0.52
N ARG A 252 13.53 -19.82 -0.08
CA ARG A 252 13.60 -21.04 0.73
C ARG A 252 13.41 -20.81 2.23
N ALA A 253 13.39 -19.57 2.68
CA ALA A 253 13.18 -19.22 4.09
C ALA A 253 11.74 -19.52 4.57
N GLU A 254 10.80 -19.58 3.64
CA GLU A 254 9.39 -19.93 3.85
C GLU A 254 8.96 -20.91 2.76
N THR A 255 7.80 -21.54 2.91
CA THR A 255 7.31 -22.55 1.94
C THR A 255 6.28 -21.90 1.01
N PRO A 256 6.68 -21.38 -0.15
CA PRO A 256 5.74 -20.75 -1.08
C PRO A 256 4.87 -21.81 -1.77
N ILE A 257 3.65 -21.42 -2.10
CA ILE A 257 2.71 -22.19 -2.90
C ILE A 257 2.47 -21.50 -4.26
N ARG A 258 1.68 -22.11 -5.15
CA ARG A 258 1.40 -21.51 -6.47
C ARG A 258 0.70 -20.15 -6.38
N ALA A 259 -0.10 -19.93 -5.35
CA ALA A 259 -0.75 -18.65 -5.10
C ALA A 259 0.24 -17.49 -4.83
N ASP A 260 1.47 -17.79 -4.37
CA ASP A 260 2.47 -16.78 -4.01
C ASP A 260 3.31 -16.30 -5.21
N LYS A 261 2.91 -16.59 -6.45
CA LYS A 261 3.68 -16.26 -7.67
C LYS A 261 4.11 -14.79 -7.70
N VAL A 262 3.22 -13.85 -7.39
CA VAL A 262 3.54 -12.41 -7.37
C VAL A 262 4.43 -12.03 -6.19
N ALA A 263 4.21 -12.61 -5.01
CA ALA A 263 5.04 -12.37 -3.82
C ALA A 263 6.48 -12.87 -4.03
N ILE A 264 6.65 -14.04 -4.70
CA ILE A 264 7.98 -14.56 -5.08
C ILE A 264 8.69 -13.61 -6.03
N LEU A 265 7.98 -13.07 -7.05
CA LEU A 265 8.58 -12.10 -7.97
C LEU A 265 8.95 -10.81 -7.23
N TYR A 266 8.10 -10.33 -6.31
CA TYR A 266 8.38 -9.14 -5.49
C TYR A 266 9.64 -9.33 -4.63
N ARG A 267 9.82 -10.46 -3.94
CA ARG A 267 11.03 -10.76 -3.16
C ARG A 267 12.29 -10.80 -4.05
N ARG A 268 12.17 -11.40 -5.24
CA ARG A 268 13.25 -11.46 -6.21
C ARG A 268 13.63 -10.05 -6.70
N TRP A 269 12.63 -9.25 -7.06
CA TRP A 269 12.80 -7.87 -7.52
C TRP A 269 13.48 -6.99 -6.44
N LEU A 270 13.03 -7.08 -5.18
CA LEU A 270 13.66 -6.40 -4.06
C LEU A 270 15.14 -6.77 -3.89
N ARG A 271 15.47 -8.06 -4.07
CA ARG A 271 16.85 -8.54 -3.99
C ARG A 271 17.71 -8.00 -5.14
N GLU A 272 17.19 -7.97 -6.36
CA GLU A 272 17.87 -7.43 -7.54
C GLU A 272 18.15 -5.92 -7.36
N HIS A 273 17.25 -5.20 -6.71
CA HIS A 273 17.41 -3.80 -6.32
C HIS A 273 18.22 -3.58 -5.03
N GLN A 274 18.76 -4.64 -4.43
CA GLN A 274 19.56 -4.57 -3.21
C GLN A 274 18.85 -3.89 -2.03
N VAL A 275 17.54 -4.09 -1.92
CA VAL A 275 16.75 -3.58 -0.79
C VAL A 275 17.06 -4.42 0.45
N ASN A 276 17.61 -3.77 1.48
CA ASN A 276 17.99 -4.41 2.74
C ASN A 276 17.14 -3.91 3.92
N TYR A 277 16.68 -2.66 3.86
CA TYR A 277 15.90 -2.07 4.95
C TYR A 277 14.52 -2.73 5.06
N GLY A 278 14.24 -3.31 6.20
CA GLY A 278 13.00 -4.06 6.42
C GLY A 278 13.00 -5.49 5.83
N ALA A 279 14.10 -5.91 5.21
CA ALA A 279 14.30 -7.25 4.68
C ALA A 279 15.29 -8.08 5.50
N ILE A 280 15.29 -9.39 5.28
CA ILE A 280 16.36 -10.33 5.63
C ILE A 280 17.00 -10.74 4.30
N PRO A 281 18.23 -10.28 4.01
CA PRO A 281 18.89 -10.61 2.75
C PRO A 281 19.02 -12.12 2.55
N ALA A 282 18.98 -12.56 1.28
CA ALA A 282 19.34 -13.93 0.94
C ALA A 282 20.85 -14.15 1.16
N VAL A 283 21.21 -15.26 1.75
CA VAL A 283 22.60 -15.67 1.98
C VAL A 283 23.20 -16.30 0.72
#